data_cb5027f094850da9bcb7a5f10eeb1198
#
_entry.id   cb5027f094850da9bcb7a5f10eeb1198
#
_cell.length_a   1.000
_cell.length_b   1.000
_cell.length_c   1.000
_cell.angle_alpha   90.00
_cell.angle_beta   90.00
_cell.angle_gamma   90.00
#
_symmetry.space_group_name_H-M   'P 1'
#
loop_
_entity.id
_entity.type
_entity.pdbx_description
1 polymer ?
#
loop_
_entity_poly.entity_id
_entity_poly.type
_entity_poly.pdbx_seq_one_letter_code
_entity_poly.pdbx_strand_id
1 'polypeptide(L)'
;AWRIRERKMEPSLIESKKAATVVLMLSSPEEEVLYKACEALYKFALKGEENKLTLLELGALEPLFKLVTHEDPTVRRNATMVIGIMASHIDVKKSLRQLDVTSAFIARLAPEGNLQHKFLLLLLSDYPVIQLLALKTLCVITIDRETRVMLRENQGLDHLFKTLETKEFNDLHVEALGVVANCLEDVDTMQLIQETGGLRKLLAFTEVSTLTEFQKNAAKAIAKAAADPENRKILNEQEVEKCLITLLGTDNEGTKIAASQAISAMCENLKKIFTNLQCFHRIPQLVQLLSSENEELKEAAATALVNLTTAHPANASAVAEAEAIEPLISVLSCKRDGAVASAASVLTNLAMQEPLRLTIQSHGFMTAIVDPLNSTNSTVQSRAALAVAAMGCDAEARTELRNSGGLEPLVKLLHSKNDEVRRNACWAVMVCASDELTAAEMTRLGALDILDEINLSIGRKNNFSEAALEKILDHNLPQKYSQMGFLASTNIILDGFYDYGQVNLL
;
A
#
# COMPACT_ATOMS: atom_id res chain seq x y z
N ALA A 1 14.04 -14.11 -66.76
CA ALA A 1 14.74 -13.56 -65.59
C ALA A 1 13.77 -13.51 -64.39
N TRP A 2 13.76 -14.58 -63.60
CA TRP A 2 13.00 -14.63 -62.35
C TRP A 2 13.89 -14.13 -61.22
N ARG A 3 13.69 -12.90 -60.72
CA ARG A 3 14.26 -12.43 -59.46
C ARG A 3 13.41 -12.98 -58.32
N ILE A 4 13.87 -14.01 -57.64
CA ILE A 4 13.42 -14.45 -56.35
C ILE A 4 13.77 -13.32 -55.38
N ARG A 5 12.77 -12.57 -54.89
CA ARG A 5 12.90 -11.67 -53.73
C ARG A 5 13.13 -12.58 -52.53
N GLU A 6 14.34 -12.69 -52.05
CA GLU A 6 14.63 -13.16 -50.70
C GLU A 6 13.89 -12.24 -49.69
N ARG A 7 12.73 -12.68 -49.21
CA ARG A 7 12.19 -12.11 -47.97
C ARG A 7 13.17 -12.49 -46.86
N LYS A 8 13.91 -11.53 -46.35
CA LYS A 8 14.59 -11.66 -45.05
C LYS A 8 13.47 -12.00 -44.04
N MET A 9 13.40 -13.27 -43.65
CA MET A 9 12.51 -13.69 -42.56
C MET A 9 12.99 -13.02 -41.28
N GLU A 10 12.08 -12.33 -40.60
CA GLU A 10 12.38 -11.70 -39.32
C GLU A 10 12.88 -12.76 -38.31
N PRO A 11 13.91 -12.45 -37.51
CA PRO A 11 14.45 -13.37 -36.49
C PRO A 11 13.38 -13.99 -35.57
N SER A 12 12.35 -13.25 -35.23
CA SER A 12 11.19 -13.68 -34.44
C SER A 12 10.40 -14.84 -35.09
N LEU A 13 10.25 -14.83 -36.42
CA LEU A 13 9.52 -15.86 -37.15
C LEU A 13 10.31 -17.18 -37.23
N ILE A 14 11.65 -17.11 -37.26
CA ILE A 14 12.53 -18.29 -37.25
C ILE A 14 12.54 -18.92 -35.85
N GLU A 15 12.57 -18.11 -34.80
CA GLU A 15 12.52 -18.61 -33.43
C GLU A 15 11.16 -19.26 -33.08
N SER A 16 10.04 -18.68 -33.52
CA SER A 16 8.72 -19.25 -33.39
C SER A 16 8.54 -20.61 -34.08
N LYS A 17 9.07 -20.77 -35.32
CA LYS A 17 9.05 -22.08 -36.01
C LYS A 17 9.87 -23.12 -35.28
N LYS A 18 11.00 -22.76 -34.70
CA LYS A 18 11.81 -23.66 -33.90
C LYS A 18 11.07 -24.05 -32.60
N ALA A 19 10.39 -23.10 -31.95
CA ALA A 19 9.58 -23.38 -30.78
C ALA A 19 8.44 -24.38 -31.08
N ALA A 20 7.73 -24.22 -32.20
CA ALA A 20 6.68 -25.15 -32.63
C ALA A 20 7.20 -26.60 -32.79
N THR A 21 8.40 -26.76 -33.38
CA THR A 21 9.03 -28.09 -33.51
C THR A 21 9.34 -28.68 -32.12
N VAL A 22 9.84 -27.86 -31.19
CA VAL A 22 10.18 -28.32 -29.83
C VAL A 22 8.92 -28.68 -29.04
N VAL A 23 7.80 -27.95 -29.23
CA VAL A 23 6.52 -28.31 -28.64
C VAL A 23 6.04 -29.69 -29.09
N LEU A 24 6.20 -30.04 -30.38
CA LEU A 24 5.89 -31.39 -30.89
C LEU A 24 6.74 -32.47 -30.24
N MET A 25 7.99 -32.17 -29.87
CA MET A 25 8.89 -33.11 -29.19
C MET A 25 8.43 -33.45 -27.76
N LEU A 26 7.54 -32.68 -27.17
CA LEU A 26 6.96 -33.00 -25.86
C LEU A 26 6.07 -34.27 -25.87
N SER A 27 5.77 -34.84 -27.03
CA SER A 27 5.05 -36.08 -27.20
C SER A 27 5.96 -37.27 -27.53
N SER A 28 7.27 -37.11 -27.44
CA SER A 28 8.26 -38.17 -27.72
C SER A 28 8.14 -39.31 -26.70
N PRO A 29 8.34 -40.57 -27.09
CA PRO A 29 8.46 -41.67 -26.12
C PRO A 29 9.81 -41.72 -25.42
N GLU A 30 10.81 -40.96 -25.86
CA GLU A 30 12.17 -40.96 -25.33
C GLU A 30 12.34 -39.86 -24.26
N GLU A 31 12.70 -40.25 -23.04
CA GLU A 31 12.89 -39.37 -21.92
C GLU A 31 13.95 -38.29 -22.17
N GLU A 32 15.03 -38.65 -22.86
CA GLU A 32 16.10 -37.71 -23.22
C GLU A 32 15.60 -36.58 -24.13
N VAL A 33 14.69 -36.89 -25.06
CA VAL A 33 14.09 -35.92 -25.96
C VAL A 33 13.12 -35.02 -25.15
N LEU A 34 12.34 -35.59 -24.25
CA LEU A 34 11.37 -34.85 -23.41
C LEU A 34 12.05 -33.82 -22.52
N TYR A 35 13.09 -34.22 -21.75
CA TYR A 35 13.73 -33.25 -20.86
C TYR A 35 14.49 -32.16 -21.62
N LYS A 36 15.16 -32.49 -22.76
CA LYS A 36 15.84 -31.51 -23.64
C LYS A 36 14.84 -30.53 -24.29
N ALA A 37 13.67 -31.03 -24.69
CA ALA A 37 12.60 -30.18 -25.22
C ALA A 37 12.10 -29.21 -24.12
N CYS A 38 11.84 -29.69 -22.95
CA CYS A 38 11.45 -28.82 -21.81
C CYS A 38 12.53 -27.78 -21.50
N GLU A 39 13.81 -28.16 -21.46
CA GLU A 39 14.92 -27.21 -21.23
C GLU A 39 14.97 -26.11 -22.30
N ALA A 40 14.81 -26.50 -23.59
CA ALA A 40 14.77 -25.54 -24.68
C ALA A 40 13.61 -24.58 -24.61
N LEU A 41 12.39 -25.06 -24.24
CA LEU A 41 11.20 -24.24 -24.04
C LEU A 41 11.35 -23.31 -22.84
N TYR A 42 11.97 -23.77 -21.76
CA TYR A 42 12.29 -22.92 -20.60
C TYR A 42 13.18 -21.75 -21.00
N LYS A 43 14.28 -22.02 -21.70
CA LYS A 43 15.19 -20.97 -22.20
C LYS A 43 14.50 -20.02 -23.17
N PHE A 44 13.56 -20.51 -23.98
CA PHE A 44 12.75 -19.69 -24.87
C PHE A 44 11.80 -18.77 -24.11
N ALA A 45 11.08 -19.31 -23.12
CA ALA A 45 10.15 -18.54 -22.28
C ALA A 45 10.83 -17.45 -21.43
N LEU A 46 12.08 -17.69 -20.99
CA LEU A 46 12.88 -16.71 -20.24
C LEU A 46 13.19 -15.43 -21.03
N LYS A 47 13.19 -15.47 -22.35
CA LYS A 47 13.57 -14.33 -23.20
C LYS A 47 12.56 -13.18 -23.18
N GLY A 48 11.29 -13.41 -22.79
CA GLY A 48 10.30 -12.37 -22.71
C GLY A 48 8.84 -12.85 -22.66
N GLU A 49 7.93 -11.92 -22.40
CA GLU A 49 6.49 -12.20 -22.28
C GLU A 49 5.87 -12.68 -23.60
N GLU A 50 6.31 -12.14 -24.74
CA GLU A 50 5.85 -12.56 -26.08
C GLU A 50 6.14 -14.04 -26.35
N ASN A 51 7.28 -14.56 -25.88
CA ASN A 51 7.63 -15.95 -26.03
C ASN A 51 6.76 -16.88 -25.17
N LYS A 52 6.32 -16.43 -23.99
CA LYS A 52 5.37 -17.18 -23.16
C LYS A 52 4.01 -17.28 -23.85
N LEU A 53 3.55 -16.19 -24.45
CA LEU A 53 2.32 -16.18 -25.23
C LEU A 53 2.42 -17.07 -26.49
N THR A 54 3.54 -17.03 -27.21
CA THR A 54 3.82 -17.90 -28.34
C THR A 54 3.73 -19.39 -27.96
N LEU A 55 4.28 -19.78 -26.81
CA LEU A 55 4.18 -21.17 -26.32
C LEU A 55 2.72 -21.55 -25.98
N LEU A 56 1.95 -20.60 -25.45
CA LEU A 56 0.51 -20.81 -25.20
C LEU A 56 -0.25 -21.04 -26.50
N GLU A 57 -0.02 -20.19 -27.51
CA GLU A 57 -0.63 -20.29 -28.84
C GLU A 57 -0.24 -21.58 -29.59
N LEU A 58 0.97 -22.07 -29.38
CA LEU A 58 1.45 -23.34 -29.90
C LEU A 58 0.88 -24.57 -29.15
N GLY A 59 0.06 -24.36 -28.12
CA GLY A 59 -0.56 -25.44 -27.36
C GLY A 59 0.40 -26.21 -26.45
N ALA A 60 1.52 -25.59 -26.02
CA ALA A 60 2.53 -26.25 -25.21
C ALA A 60 2.03 -26.67 -23.80
N LEU A 61 1.00 -26.03 -23.26
CA LEU A 61 0.56 -26.27 -21.89
C LEU A 61 0.01 -27.67 -21.67
N GLU A 62 -0.81 -28.21 -22.57
CA GLU A 62 -1.40 -29.53 -22.41
C GLU A 62 -0.36 -30.65 -22.37
N PRO A 63 0.57 -30.77 -23.32
CA PRO A 63 1.61 -31.77 -23.24
C PRO A 63 2.56 -31.56 -22.05
N LEU A 64 2.94 -30.31 -21.71
CA LEU A 64 3.73 -30.00 -20.51
C LEU A 64 3.01 -30.46 -19.24
N PHE A 65 1.70 -30.26 -19.17
CA PHE A 65 0.90 -30.68 -18.03
C PHE A 65 0.91 -32.20 -17.85
N LYS A 66 0.86 -32.99 -18.94
CA LYS A 66 1.02 -34.44 -18.86
C LYS A 66 2.40 -34.84 -18.36
N LEU A 67 3.46 -34.13 -18.77
CA LEU A 67 4.83 -34.38 -18.34
C LEU A 67 5.11 -34.03 -16.89
N VAL A 68 4.29 -33.18 -16.28
CA VAL A 68 4.38 -32.88 -14.85
C VAL A 68 4.17 -34.13 -13.99
N THR A 69 3.50 -35.16 -14.50
CA THR A 69 3.26 -36.43 -13.81
C THR A 69 4.09 -37.61 -14.40
N HIS A 70 5.06 -37.36 -15.25
CA HIS A 70 5.90 -38.36 -15.90
C HIS A 70 6.68 -39.21 -14.89
N GLU A 71 7.00 -40.45 -15.22
CA GLU A 71 7.73 -41.39 -14.34
C GLU A 71 9.17 -40.92 -14.08
N ASP A 72 9.84 -40.34 -15.07
CA ASP A 72 11.19 -39.82 -14.92
C ASP A 72 11.21 -38.46 -14.18
N PRO A 73 11.99 -38.33 -13.08
CA PRO A 73 12.05 -37.12 -12.25
C PRO A 73 12.66 -35.91 -12.97
N THR A 74 13.55 -36.13 -13.93
CA THR A 74 14.18 -35.04 -14.71
C THR A 74 13.18 -34.41 -15.66
N VAL A 75 12.34 -35.25 -16.30
CA VAL A 75 11.24 -34.80 -17.16
C VAL A 75 10.24 -33.99 -16.34
N ARG A 76 9.80 -34.53 -15.18
CA ARG A 76 8.87 -33.81 -14.29
C ARG A 76 9.41 -32.45 -13.86
N ARG A 77 10.65 -32.40 -13.40
CA ARG A 77 11.32 -31.18 -12.98
C ARG A 77 11.30 -30.13 -14.10
N ASN A 78 11.77 -30.52 -15.29
CA ASN A 78 11.90 -29.58 -16.41
C ASN A 78 10.52 -29.10 -16.93
N ALA A 79 9.51 -29.98 -16.99
CA ALA A 79 8.15 -29.59 -17.33
C ALA A 79 7.56 -28.61 -16.31
N THR A 80 7.75 -28.85 -15.01
CA THR A 80 7.33 -27.93 -13.95
C THR A 80 8.02 -26.57 -14.04
N MET A 81 9.31 -26.55 -14.38
CA MET A 81 10.04 -25.29 -14.61
C MET A 81 9.44 -24.47 -15.75
N VAL A 82 9.10 -25.11 -16.89
CA VAL A 82 8.47 -24.41 -18.02
C VAL A 82 7.11 -23.84 -17.65
N ILE A 83 6.27 -24.64 -17.01
CA ILE A 83 4.95 -24.16 -16.55
C ILE A 83 5.11 -23.01 -15.55
N GLY A 84 6.04 -23.11 -14.61
CA GLY A 84 6.31 -22.06 -13.62
C GLY A 84 6.70 -20.72 -14.23
N ILE A 85 7.61 -20.73 -15.22
CA ILE A 85 7.99 -19.49 -15.91
C ILE A 85 6.88 -18.94 -16.81
N MET A 86 6.09 -19.80 -17.46
CA MET A 86 4.95 -19.38 -18.25
C MET A 86 3.82 -18.81 -17.40
N ALA A 87 3.62 -19.32 -16.19
CA ALA A 87 2.55 -18.92 -15.28
C ALA A 87 2.63 -17.45 -14.81
N SER A 88 3.73 -16.74 -15.04
CA SER A 88 3.79 -15.30 -14.78
C SER A 88 2.92 -14.48 -15.75
N HIS A 89 2.60 -14.99 -16.96
CA HIS A 89 1.75 -14.31 -17.94
C HIS A 89 0.27 -14.53 -17.65
N ILE A 90 -0.56 -13.45 -17.73
CA ILE A 90 -1.99 -13.50 -17.33
C ILE A 90 -2.84 -14.47 -18.15
N ASP A 91 -2.63 -14.56 -19.45
CA ASP A 91 -3.41 -15.47 -20.31
C ASP A 91 -3.01 -16.93 -20.11
N VAL A 92 -1.74 -17.18 -19.79
CA VAL A 92 -1.27 -18.51 -19.38
C VAL A 92 -1.93 -18.93 -18.07
N LYS A 93 -2.05 -18.04 -17.09
CA LYS A 93 -2.79 -18.32 -15.82
C LYS A 93 -4.22 -18.76 -16.07
N LYS A 94 -4.96 -18.07 -16.97
CA LYS A 94 -6.32 -18.42 -17.33
C LYS A 94 -6.39 -19.83 -17.93
N SER A 95 -5.48 -20.16 -18.86
CA SER A 95 -5.44 -21.47 -19.50
C SER A 95 -5.01 -22.57 -18.54
N LEU A 96 -4.11 -22.32 -17.61
CA LEU A 96 -3.73 -23.27 -16.56
C LEU A 96 -4.91 -23.63 -15.64
N ARG A 97 -5.79 -22.69 -15.34
CA ARG A 97 -7.03 -22.94 -14.59
C ARG A 97 -7.98 -23.88 -15.33
N GLN A 98 -8.16 -23.64 -16.62
CA GLN A 98 -9.04 -24.49 -17.46
C GLN A 98 -8.54 -25.95 -17.55
N LEU A 99 -7.24 -26.16 -17.43
CA LEU A 99 -6.61 -27.49 -17.44
C LEU A 99 -6.57 -28.15 -16.06
N ASP A 100 -7.20 -27.53 -15.03
CA ASP A 100 -7.16 -28.00 -13.63
C ASP A 100 -5.74 -28.27 -13.10
N VAL A 101 -4.79 -27.44 -13.52
CA VAL A 101 -3.39 -27.54 -13.12
C VAL A 101 -3.21 -27.37 -11.62
N THR A 102 -4.10 -26.59 -11.00
CA THR A 102 -4.09 -26.32 -9.56
C THR A 102 -4.20 -27.62 -8.75
N SER A 103 -5.17 -28.48 -9.09
CA SER A 103 -5.34 -29.78 -8.43
C SER A 103 -4.13 -30.68 -8.60
N ALA A 104 -3.47 -30.68 -9.76
CA ALA A 104 -2.24 -31.45 -9.98
C ALA A 104 -1.05 -30.93 -9.18
N PHE A 105 -0.92 -29.62 -8.96
CA PHE A 105 0.11 -29.07 -8.08
C PHE A 105 -0.20 -29.27 -6.60
N ILE A 106 -1.46 -29.15 -6.20
CA ILE A 106 -1.91 -29.47 -4.83
C ILE A 106 -1.66 -30.94 -4.50
N ALA A 107 -2.00 -31.82 -5.42
CA ALA A 107 -1.74 -33.26 -5.26
C ALA A 107 -0.27 -33.59 -4.98
N ARG A 108 0.68 -32.73 -5.41
CA ARG A 108 2.10 -32.86 -5.08
C ARG A 108 2.50 -32.39 -3.70
N LEU A 109 1.57 -31.77 -3.00
CA LEU A 109 1.76 -31.36 -1.61
C LEU A 109 1.28 -32.42 -0.58
N ALA A 110 0.73 -33.57 -0.96
CA ALA A 110 0.16 -34.58 -0.04
C ALA A 110 1.05 -35.80 0.29
N PRO A 111 1.10 -36.31 1.52
CA PRO A 111 1.79 -37.54 1.87
C PRO A 111 1.06 -38.85 1.44
N GLU A 112 1.78 -39.96 1.26
CA GLU A 112 1.29 -41.23 0.72
C GLU A 112 0.08 -41.82 1.45
N GLY A 113 -0.93 -42.31 0.72
CA GLY A 113 -1.93 -43.22 1.23
C GLY A 113 -3.36 -43.14 0.68
N ASN A 114 -3.59 -43.37 -0.59
CA ASN A 114 -4.77 -44.03 -1.18
C ASN A 114 -4.75 -43.98 -2.74
N LEU A 115 -5.26 -45.00 -3.40
CA LEU A 115 -5.12 -45.25 -4.84
C LEU A 115 -5.82 -44.22 -5.77
N GLN A 116 -6.75 -43.43 -5.28
CA GLN A 116 -7.25 -42.23 -5.99
C GLN A 116 -6.25 -41.07 -5.97
N HIS A 117 -5.18 -41.21 -5.22
CA HIS A 117 -4.17 -40.21 -4.92
C HIS A 117 -2.79 -40.55 -5.54
N LYS A 118 -2.74 -41.25 -6.67
CA LYS A 118 -1.46 -41.46 -7.40
C LYS A 118 -0.74 -40.20 -7.82
N PHE A 119 -1.39 -39.03 -7.69
CA PHE A 119 -0.77 -37.71 -7.86
C PHE A 119 0.00 -37.22 -6.62
N LEU A 120 -0.17 -37.92 -5.49
CA LEU A 120 0.35 -37.55 -4.17
C LEU A 120 1.80 -37.96 -3.91
N LEU A 121 2.36 -38.84 -4.74
CA LEU A 121 3.69 -39.39 -4.57
C LEU A 121 4.86 -38.45 -4.86
N LEU A 122 4.61 -37.22 -5.27
CA LEU A 122 5.68 -36.33 -5.74
C LEU A 122 6.10 -35.25 -4.74
N LEU A 123 5.36 -35.10 -3.62
CA LEU A 123 5.80 -34.25 -2.52
C LEU A 123 6.60 -34.99 -1.47
N LEU A 124 6.41 -36.28 -1.40
CA LEU A 124 7.33 -37.21 -0.75
C LEU A 124 8.40 -37.71 -1.71
N SER A 125 8.45 -37.17 -2.95
CA SER A 125 9.60 -37.47 -3.78
C SER A 125 10.82 -36.98 -3.01
N ASP A 126 11.85 -37.77 -2.96
CA ASP A 126 13.20 -37.41 -2.47
C ASP A 126 13.83 -36.18 -3.20
N TYR A 127 12.99 -35.39 -3.87
CA TYR A 127 13.40 -34.25 -4.69
C TYR A 127 12.78 -32.94 -4.25
N PRO A 128 13.36 -32.23 -3.25
CA PRO A 128 12.92 -30.91 -2.76
C PRO A 128 12.77 -29.87 -3.87
N VAL A 129 13.55 -30.03 -4.95
CA VAL A 129 13.51 -29.11 -6.09
C VAL A 129 12.15 -29.13 -6.82
N ILE A 130 11.49 -30.29 -6.91
CA ILE A 130 10.16 -30.38 -7.55
C ILE A 130 9.11 -29.75 -6.67
N GLN A 131 9.17 -29.97 -5.36
CA GLN A 131 8.31 -29.34 -4.38
C GLN A 131 8.45 -27.80 -4.44
N LEU A 132 9.69 -27.30 -4.47
CA LEU A 132 9.99 -25.88 -4.56
C LEU A 132 9.38 -25.27 -5.84
N LEU A 133 9.53 -25.92 -6.98
CA LEU A 133 8.99 -25.44 -8.26
C LEU A 133 7.45 -25.44 -8.27
N ALA A 134 6.82 -26.46 -7.68
CA ALA A 134 5.38 -26.53 -7.52
C ALA A 134 4.87 -25.38 -6.63
N LEU A 135 5.51 -25.14 -5.49
CA LEU A 135 5.17 -24.05 -4.57
C LEU A 135 5.36 -22.68 -5.23
N LYS A 136 6.45 -22.46 -5.98
CA LYS A 136 6.66 -21.23 -6.76
C LYS A 136 5.54 -20.99 -7.78
N THR A 137 5.13 -22.05 -8.47
CA THR A 137 4.02 -21.95 -9.42
C THR A 137 2.71 -21.65 -8.71
N LEU A 138 2.41 -22.34 -7.60
CA LEU A 138 1.22 -22.08 -6.77
C LEU A 138 1.23 -20.64 -6.24
N CYS A 139 2.37 -20.12 -5.78
CA CYS A 139 2.49 -18.76 -5.29
C CYS A 139 2.09 -17.73 -6.38
N VAL A 140 2.47 -17.98 -7.63
CA VAL A 140 2.12 -17.10 -8.76
C VAL A 140 0.64 -17.19 -9.15
N ILE A 141 0.06 -18.39 -9.18
CA ILE A 141 -1.33 -18.59 -9.63
C ILE A 141 -2.38 -18.30 -8.55
N THR A 142 -2.06 -18.43 -7.26
CA THR A 142 -2.97 -18.14 -6.13
C THR A 142 -3.22 -16.63 -5.90
N ILE A 143 -2.59 -15.75 -6.66
CA ILE A 143 -2.98 -14.34 -6.73
C ILE A 143 -4.44 -14.23 -7.21
N ASP A 144 -4.89 -15.15 -8.06
CA ASP A 144 -6.28 -15.21 -8.54
C ASP A 144 -7.21 -15.87 -7.52
N ARG A 145 -8.38 -15.25 -7.30
CA ARG A 145 -9.39 -15.76 -6.33
C ARG A 145 -9.87 -17.18 -6.65
N GLU A 146 -10.16 -17.47 -7.92
CA GLU A 146 -10.64 -18.80 -8.34
C GLU A 146 -9.63 -19.91 -7.99
N THR A 147 -8.34 -19.64 -8.20
CA THR A 147 -7.26 -20.56 -7.83
C THR A 147 -7.20 -20.78 -6.31
N ARG A 148 -7.45 -19.74 -5.50
CA ARG A 148 -7.52 -19.86 -4.03
C ARG A 148 -8.67 -20.75 -3.58
N VAL A 149 -9.85 -20.59 -4.18
CA VAL A 149 -11.01 -21.45 -3.92
C VAL A 149 -10.70 -22.90 -4.26
N MET A 150 -10.12 -23.17 -5.44
CA MET A 150 -9.71 -24.51 -5.83
C MET A 150 -8.68 -25.13 -4.85
N LEU A 151 -7.71 -24.33 -4.38
CA LEU A 151 -6.73 -24.76 -3.38
C LEU A 151 -7.42 -25.18 -2.07
N ARG A 152 -8.39 -24.40 -1.60
CA ARG A 152 -9.18 -24.70 -0.40
C ARG A 152 -10.00 -25.98 -0.57
N GLU A 153 -10.75 -26.10 -1.65
CA GLU A 153 -11.62 -27.26 -1.93
C GLU A 153 -10.85 -28.58 -2.08
N ASN A 154 -9.60 -28.53 -2.54
CA ASN A 154 -8.74 -29.69 -2.70
C ASN A 154 -7.81 -29.95 -1.51
N GLN A 155 -8.12 -29.42 -0.32
CA GLN A 155 -7.34 -29.62 0.91
C GLN A 155 -5.87 -29.16 0.81
N GLY A 156 -5.58 -28.24 -0.13
CA GLY A 156 -4.22 -27.76 -0.36
C GLY A 156 -3.61 -27.03 0.82
N LEU A 157 -4.44 -26.44 1.69
CA LEU A 157 -3.99 -25.75 2.91
C LEU A 157 -3.35 -26.71 3.91
N ASP A 158 -3.94 -27.89 4.12
CA ASP A 158 -3.39 -28.90 5.04
C ASP A 158 -2.00 -29.35 4.60
N HIS A 159 -1.79 -29.48 3.30
CA HIS A 159 -0.49 -29.84 2.75
C HIS A 159 0.54 -28.72 2.87
N LEU A 160 0.13 -27.46 2.69
CA LEU A 160 1.00 -26.30 2.91
C LEU A 160 1.45 -26.21 4.37
N PHE A 161 0.54 -26.39 5.34
CA PHE A 161 0.91 -26.38 6.75
C PHE A 161 1.81 -27.57 7.14
N LYS A 162 1.60 -28.76 6.58
CA LYS A 162 2.54 -29.89 6.75
C LYS A 162 3.93 -29.57 6.20
N THR A 163 4.00 -28.92 5.04
CA THR A 163 5.29 -28.48 4.48
C THR A 163 5.98 -27.50 5.43
N LEU A 164 5.25 -26.57 6.05
CA LEU A 164 5.79 -25.62 7.02
C LEU A 164 6.26 -26.30 8.33
N GLU A 165 5.69 -27.46 8.71
CA GLU A 165 6.10 -28.23 9.88
C GLU A 165 7.39 -29.04 9.66
N THR A 166 7.79 -29.27 8.41
CA THR A 166 8.98 -30.10 8.07
C THR A 166 10.25 -29.25 8.20
N LYS A 167 11.08 -29.51 9.19
CA LYS A 167 12.23 -28.66 9.56
C LYS A 167 13.41 -28.65 8.55
N GLU A 168 13.40 -29.52 7.55
CA GLU A 168 14.59 -29.82 6.72
C GLU A 168 14.81 -28.89 5.52
N PHE A 169 13.78 -28.13 5.05
CA PHE A 169 13.86 -27.40 3.79
C PHE A 169 13.35 -25.95 3.90
N ASN A 170 14.23 -25.06 4.28
CA ASN A 170 13.92 -23.63 4.47
C ASN A 170 13.34 -22.93 3.21
N ASP A 171 13.82 -23.29 2.01
CA ASP A 171 13.34 -22.70 0.75
C ASP A 171 11.87 -23.06 0.48
N LEU A 172 11.44 -24.28 0.89
CA LEU A 172 10.05 -24.70 0.78
C LEU A 172 9.15 -23.90 1.71
N HIS A 173 9.62 -23.55 2.90
CA HIS A 173 8.87 -22.75 3.86
C HIS A 173 8.55 -21.36 3.34
N VAL A 174 9.51 -20.70 2.69
CA VAL A 174 9.32 -19.35 2.14
C VAL A 174 8.24 -19.35 1.06
N GLU A 175 8.29 -20.30 0.13
CA GLU A 175 7.32 -20.38 -0.96
C GLU A 175 5.95 -20.88 -0.48
N ALA A 176 5.89 -21.87 0.42
CA ALA A 176 4.65 -22.33 1.04
C ALA A 176 3.93 -21.18 1.76
N LEU A 177 4.69 -20.37 2.50
CA LEU A 177 4.16 -19.19 3.17
C LEU A 177 3.65 -18.14 2.18
N GLY A 178 4.32 -17.95 1.04
CA GLY A 178 3.85 -17.10 -0.04
C GLY A 178 2.47 -17.52 -0.57
N VAL A 179 2.24 -18.82 -0.74
CA VAL A 179 0.92 -19.36 -1.12
C VAL A 179 -0.12 -19.13 -0.02
N VAL A 180 0.22 -19.42 1.24
CA VAL A 180 -0.66 -19.15 2.40
C VAL A 180 -1.00 -17.65 2.47
N ALA A 181 -0.03 -16.77 2.28
CA ALA A 181 -0.23 -15.33 2.28
C ALA A 181 -1.27 -14.87 1.25
N ASN A 182 -1.24 -15.44 0.04
CA ASN A 182 -2.25 -15.15 -0.97
C ASN A 182 -3.64 -15.69 -0.56
N CYS A 183 -3.69 -16.84 0.10
CA CYS A 183 -4.94 -17.46 0.55
C CYS A 183 -5.59 -16.70 1.72
N LEU A 184 -4.82 -16.04 2.57
CA LEU A 184 -5.32 -15.23 3.69
C LEU A 184 -6.09 -13.97 3.26
N GLU A 185 -6.09 -13.59 1.99
CA GLU A 185 -6.95 -12.53 1.45
C GLU A 185 -8.44 -12.92 1.40
N ASP A 186 -8.76 -14.21 1.45
CA ASP A 186 -10.11 -14.74 1.35
C ASP A 186 -10.65 -15.09 2.75
N VAL A 187 -11.80 -14.52 3.13
CA VAL A 187 -12.39 -14.67 4.46
C VAL A 187 -12.68 -16.12 4.80
N ASP A 188 -13.29 -16.87 3.87
CA ASP A 188 -13.61 -18.29 4.09
C ASP A 188 -12.35 -19.13 4.31
N THR A 189 -11.27 -18.80 3.60
CA THR A 189 -9.98 -19.47 3.74
C THR A 189 -9.33 -19.13 5.08
N MET A 190 -9.42 -17.86 5.51
CA MET A 190 -8.91 -17.41 6.81
C MET A 190 -9.63 -18.13 7.96
N GLN A 191 -10.96 -18.25 7.88
CA GLN A 191 -11.75 -18.96 8.86
C GLN A 191 -11.35 -20.45 8.94
N LEU A 192 -11.16 -21.12 7.81
CA LEU A 192 -10.70 -22.51 7.78
C LEU A 192 -9.30 -22.66 8.39
N ILE A 193 -8.37 -21.74 8.09
CA ILE A 193 -7.03 -21.71 8.68
C ILE A 193 -7.10 -21.54 10.20
N GLN A 194 -8.02 -20.73 10.71
CA GLN A 194 -8.25 -20.57 12.14
C GLN A 194 -8.79 -21.86 12.76
N GLU A 195 -9.84 -22.45 12.20
CA GLU A 195 -10.49 -23.67 12.69
C GLU A 195 -9.52 -24.86 12.75
N THR A 196 -8.60 -24.95 11.78
CA THR A 196 -7.56 -25.99 11.75
C THR A 196 -6.35 -25.67 12.63
N GLY A 197 -6.33 -24.52 13.31
CA GLY A 197 -5.21 -24.08 14.13
C GLY A 197 -3.97 -23.61 13.31
N GLY A 198 -4.12 -23.49 12.00
CA GLY A 198 -3.03 -23.09 11.09
C GLY A 198 -2.50 -21.70 11.35
N LEU A 199 -3.37 -20.75 11.75
CA LEU A 199 -2.95 -19.38 12.07
C LEU A 199 -2.01 -19.36 13.29
N ARG A 200 -2.34 -20.10 14.36
CA ARG A 200 -1.47 -20.19 15.55
C ARG A 200 -0.12 -20.81 15.20
N LYS A 201 -0.11 -21.84 14.35
CA LYS A 201 1.13 -22.43 13.84
C LYS A 201 1.96 -21.42 13.05
N LEU A 202 1.32 -20.65 12.16
CA LEU A 202 1.98 -19.60 11.38
C LEU A 202 2.66 -18.56 12.29
N LEU A 203 1.95 -18.07 13.30
CA LEU A 203 2.49 -17.10 14.25
C LEU A 203 3.67 -17.68 15.06
N ALA A 204 3.54 -18.90 15.56
CA ALA A 204 4.61 -19.60 16.29
C ALA A 204 5.86 -19.82 15.41
N PHE A 205 5.70 -20.17 14.15
CA PHE A 205 6.83 -20.30 13.22
C PHE A 205 7.51 -18.95 12.96
N THR A 206 6.74 -17.87 12.89
CA THR A 206 7.27 -16.53 12.65
C THR A 206 8.14 -16.03 13.80
N GLU A 207 7.77 -16.36 15.04
CA GLU A 207 8.52 -15.98 16.23
C GLU A 207 9.85 -16.76 16.37
N VAL A 208 9.88 -18.02 15.94
CA VAL A 208 11.05 -18.89 16.10
C VAL A 208 11.98 -18.87 14.88
N SER A 209 11.48 -18.48 13.71
CA SER A 209 12.25 -18.49 12.48
C SER A 209 13.33 -17.42 12.48
N THR A 210 14.56 -17.79 12.15
CA THR A 210 15.68 -16.86 11.88
C THR A 210 15.79 -16.49 10.40
N LEU A 211 14.90 -17.00 9.55
CA LEU A 211 14.90 -16.75 8.12
C LEU A 211 14.19 -15.43 7.82
N THR A 212 14.94 -14.44 7.41
CA THR A 212 14.44 -13.09 7.14
C THR A 212 13.36 -13.05 6.06
N GLU A 213 13.49 -13.83 4.98
CA GLU A 213 12.47 -13.90 3.94
C GLU A 213 11.17 -14.58 4.44
N PHE A 214 11.27 -15.56 5.32
CA PHE A 214 10.11 -16.15 5.96
C PHE A 214 9.38 -15.13 6.84
N GLN A 215 10.10 -14.43 7.70
CA GLN A 215 9.54 -13.40 8.59
C GLN A 215 8.87 -12.27 7.79
N LYS A 216 9.51 -11.81 6.73
CA LYS A 216 8.97 -10.80 5.81
C LYS A 216 7.67 -11.25 5.15
N ASN A 217 7.64 -12.49 4.62
CA ASN A 217 6.44 -13.03 3.97
C ASN A 217 5.32 -13.29 4.98
N ALA A 218 5.63 -13.70 6.21
CA ALA A 218 4.66 -13.84 7.28
C ALA A 218 4.02 -12.49 7.65
N ALA A 219 4.82 -11.43 7.78
CA ALA A 219 4.30 -10.09 8.04
C ALA A 219 3.41 -9.59 6.89
N LYS A 220 3.79 -9.83 5.63
CA LYS A 220 2.95 -9.54 4.46
C LYS A 220 1.64 -10.32 4.47
N ALA A 221 1.69 -11.60 4.85
CA ALA A 221 0.51 -12.44 4.99
C ALA A 221 -0.46 -11.87 6.03
N ILE A 222 0.05 -11.47 7.18
CA ILE A 222 -0.74 -10.83 8.24
C ILE A 222 -1.34 -9.50 7.75
N ALA A 223 -0.56 -8.66 7.05
CA ALA A 223 -1.05 -7.41 6.50
C ALA A 223 -2.22 -7.62 5.52
N LYS A 224 -2.12 -8.60 4.63
CA LYS A 224 -3.17 -8.97 3.70
C LYS A 224 -4.42 -9.50 4.39
N ALA A 225 -4.25 -10.40 5.35
CA ALA A 225 -5.35 -10.94 6.15
C ALA A 225 -6.08 -9.84 6.91
N ALA A 226 -5.34 -8.88 7.48
CA ALA A 226 -5.88 -7.76 8.26
C ALA A 226 -6.64 -6.72 7.41
N ALA A 227 -6.64 -6.81 6.09
CA ALA A 227 -7.47 -5.95 5.23
C ALA A 227 -8.98 -6.16 5.51
N ASP A 228 -9.37 -7.38 5.87
CA ASP A 228 -10.75 -7.71 6.23
C ASP A 228 -11.03 -7.48 7.73
N PRO A 229 -12.17 -6.86 8.13
CA PRO A 229 -12.50 -6.59 9.53
C PRO A 229 -12.69 -7.86 10.38
N GLU A 230 -13.26 -8.93 9.83
CA GLU A 230 -13.46 -10.17 10.59
C GLU A 230 -12.13 -10.88 10.82
N ASN A 231 -11.24 -10.89 9.82
CA ASN A 231 -9.90 -11.42 9.98
C ASN A 231 -9.09 -10.66 11.04
N ARG A 232 -9.27 -9.32 11.14
CA ARG A 232 -8.62 -8.53 12.22
C ARG A 232 -9.03 -9.01 13.62
N LYS A 233 -10.30 -9.35 13.82
CA LYS A 233 -10.76 -9.91 15.12
C LYS A 233 -10.04 -11.23 15.43
N ILE A 234 -9.99 -12.14 14.45
CA ILE A 234 -9.33 -13.43 14.59
C ILE A 234 -7.84 -13.27 14.91
N LEU A 235 -7.15 -12.40 14.15
CA LEU A 235 -5.74 -12.10 14.36
C LEU A 235 -5.48 -11.51 15.75
N ASN A 236 -6.37 -10.65 16.23
CA ASN A 236 -6.28 -10.06 17.56
C ASN A 236 -6.47 -11.12 18.66
N GLU A 237 -7.45 -12.02 18.54
CA GLU A 237 -7.67 -13.14 19.47
C GLU A 237 -6.45 -14.07 19.55
N GLN A 238 -5.66 -14.18 18.49
CA GLN A 238 -4.43 -14.97 18.44
C GLN A 238 -3.18 -14.17 18.86
N GLU A 239 -3.34 -12.99 19.44
CA GLU A 239 -2.24 -12.14 19.94
C GLU A 239 -1.16 -11.84 18.88
N VAL A 240 -1.56 -11.67 17.61
CA VAL A 240 -0.63 -11.38 16.48
C VAL A 240 0.34 -10.23 16.77
N GLU A 241 -0.03 -9.37 17.68
CA GLU A 241 0.74 -8.19 18.07
C GLU A 241 2.12 -8.50 18.59
N LYS A 242 2.26 -9.57 19.41
CA LYS A 242 3.55 -10.01 19.94
C LYS A 242 4.50 -10.38 18.82
N CYS A 243 3.99 -11.12 17.84
CA CYS A 243 4.73 -11.46 16.63
C CYS A 243 5.19 -10.23 15.86
N LEU A 244 4.29 -9.25 15.62
CA LEU A 244 4.63 -8.04 14.86
C LEU A 244 5.66 -7.16 15.57
N ILE A 245 5.60 -7.04 16.90
CA ILE A 245 6.61 -6.33 17.71
C ILE A 245 7.98 -7.00 17.55
N THR A 246 8.04 -8.32 17.62
CA THR A 246 9.29 -9.07 17.41
C THR A 246 9.86 -8.80 16.01
N LEU A 247 9.01 -8.75 14.99
CA LEU A 247 9.42 -8.49 13.61
C LEU A 247 9.93 -7.06 13.39
N LEU A 248 9.41 -6.06 14.12
CA LEU A 248 9.96 -4.70 14.09
C LEU A 248 11.39 -4.63 14.64
N GLY A 249 11.76 -5.52 15.56
CA GLY A 249 13.08 -5.59 16.15
C GLY A 249 14.13 -6.33 15.31
N THR A 250 13.79 -6.91 14.15
CA THR A 250 14.74 -7.61 13.28
C THR A 250 15.69 -6.65 12.57
N ASP A 251 16.86 -7.13 12.11
CA ASP A 251 17.80 -6.28 11.37
C ASP A 251 17.38 -6.03 9.91
N ASN A 252 16.44 -6.84 9.38
CA ASN A 252 16.03 -6.76 7.98
C ASN A 252 14.98 -5.68 7.74
N GLU A 253 15.31 -4.66 6.94
CA GLU A 253 14.41 -3.54 6.62
C GLU A 253 13.12 -3.98 5.94
N GLY A 254 13.18 -4.94 5.01
CA GLY A 254 12.01 -5.47 4.33
C GLY A 254 11.02 -6.16 5.28
N THR A 255 11.53 -6.81 6.34
CA THR A 255 10.71 -7.37 7.42
C THR A 255 10.06 -6.28 8.26
N LYS A 256 10.83 -5.24 8.64
CA LYS A 256 10.31 -4.07 9.37
C LYS A 256 9.22 -3.34 8.58
N ILE A 257 9.41 -3.13 7.27
CA ILE A 257 8.41 -2.54 6.38
C ILE A 257 7.12 -3.37 6.41
N ALA A 258 7.23 -4.68 6.19
CA ALA A 258 6.08 -5.57 6.18
C ALA A 258 5.36 -5.63 7.54
N ALA A 259 6.10 -5.62 8.64
CA ALA A 259 5.54 -5.58 9.99
C ALA A 259 4.82 -4.25 10.27
N SER A 260 5.38 -3.12 9.85
CA SER A 260 4.75 -1.80 9.97
C SER A 260 3.44 -1.73 9.14
N GLN A 261 3.44 -2.29 7.93
CA GLN A 261 2.24 -2.40 7.09
C GLN A 261 1.17 -3.29 7.74
N ALA A 262 1.58 -4.40 8.38
CA ALA A 262 0.66 -5.26 9.11
C ALA A 262 0.04 -4.56 10.33
N ILE A 263 0.83 -3.81 11.09
CA ILE A 263 0.34 -2.98 12.20
C ILE A 263 -0.64 -1.93 11.69
N SER A 264 -0.31 -1.27 10.59
CA SER A 264 -1.18 -0.29 9.94
C SER A 264 -2.54 -0.90 9.58
N ALA A 265 -2.54 -2.06 8.92
CA ALA A 265 -3.77 -2.77 8.55
C ALA A 265 -4.58 -3.24 9.76
N MET A 266 -3.91 -3.70 10.82
CA MET A 266 -4.58 -4.10 12.08
C MET A 266 -5.26 -2.93 12.78
N CYS A 267 -4.78 -1.71 12.62
CA CYS A 267 -5.33 -0.50 13.23
C CYS A 267 -6.41 0.18 12.39
N GLU A 268 -6.61 -0.21 11.15
CA GLU A 268 -7.58 0.41 10.24
C GLU A 268 -9.03 0.21 10.75
N ASN A 269 -9.78 1.32 10.90
CA ASN A 269 -11.19 1.31 11.30
C ASN A 269 -11.53 0.71 12.68
N LEU A 270 -10.57 0.56 13.59
CA LEU A 270 -10.78 -0.04 14.92
C LEU A 270 -11.30 0.94 15.97
N LYS A 271 -12.34 1.72 15.68
CA LYS A 271 -12.91 2.70 16.63
C LYS A 271 -13.42 2.13 17.97
N LYS A 272 -13.44 0.81 18.19
CA LYS A 272 -14.10 0.20 19.36
C LYS A 272 -13.43 -1.01 20.02
N ILE A 273 -12.39 -1.64 19.47
CA ILE A 273 -11.96 -2.97 19.93
C ILE A 273 -10.64 -2.96 20.74
N PHE A 274 -9.78 -1.97 20.57
CA PHE A 274 -8.50 -1.94 21.30
C PHE A 274 -8.55 -1.00 22.49
N THR A 275 -8.81 -1.56 23.64
CA THR A 275 -8.60 -0.90 24.94
C THR A 275 -7.11 -0.95 25.30
N ASN A 276 -6.44 0.14 25.07
CA ASN A 276 -5.56 0.86 25.99
C ASN A 276 -4.15 0.38 26.37
N LEU A 277 -3.74 -0.85 26.35
CA LEU A 277 -2.42 -1.18 26.93
C LEU A 277 -1.43 -1.83 25.95
N GLN A 278 -1.93 -2.48 24.92
CA GLN A 278 -1.04 -3.24 24.01
C GLN A 278 -0.43 -2.39 22.89
N CYS A 279 -1.07 -1.28 22.52
CA CYS A 279 -0.56 -0.39 21.47
C CYS A 279 0.71 0.38 21.88
N PHE A 280 0.87 0.70 23.17
CA PHE A 280 1.97 1.53 23.67
C PHE A 280 3.36 0.91 23.44
N HIS A 281 3.48 -0.41 23.50
CA HIS A 281 4.77 -1.09 23.31
C HIS A 281 5.31 -1.03 21.85
N ARG A 282 4.46 -0.72 20.88
CA ARG A 282 4.84 -0.64 19.45
C ARG A 282 5.32 0.75 19.05
N ILE A 283 4.79 1.78 19.71
CA ILE A 283 5.00 3.17 19.34
C ILE A 283 6.50 3.53 19.35
N PRO A 284 7.30 3.24 20.40
CA PRO A 284 8.70 3.58 20.43
C PRO A 284 9.48 2.92 19.26
N GLN A 285 9.18 1.68 18.92
CA GLN A 285 9.85 0.99 17.82
C GLN A 285 9.50 1.61 16.46
N LEU A 286 8.24 1.95 16.21
CA LEU A 286 7.82 2.63 15.00
C LEU A 286 8.45 4.03 14.89
N VAL A 287 8.56 4.75 16.02
CA VAL A 287 9.22 6.07 16.07
C VAL A 287 10.70 5.97 15.69
N GLN A 288 11.42 4.96 16.20
CA GLN A 288 12.81 4.73 15.80
C GLN A 288 12.97 4.52 14.29
N LEU A 289 11.99 3.91 13.61
CA LEU A 289 12.03 3.68 12.17
C LEU A 289 11.90 4.96 11.35
N LEU A 290 11.35 6.04 11.90
CA LEU A 290 11.28 7.34 11.24
C LEU A 290 12.66 7.96 10.97
N SER A 291 13.68 7.57 11.73
CA SER A 291 15.07 8.03 11.57
C SER A 291 15.91 7.13 10.66
N SER A 292 15.32 6.12 10.01
CA SER A 292 16.01 5.25 9.04
C SER A 292 16.47 6.02 7.80
N GLU A 293 17.56 5.60 7.15
CA GLU A 293 17.96 6.09 5.84
C GLU A 293 16.97 5.66 4.72
N ASN A 294 16.24 4.56 4.94
CA ASN A 294 15.29 4.01 3.97
C ASN A 294 13.96 4.75 4.02
N GLU A 295 13.65 5.51 2.96
CA GLU A 295 12.41 6.29 2.86
C GLU A 295 11.14 5.42 2.80
N GLU A 296 11.21 4.18 2.27
CA GLU A 296 10.08 3.25 2.29
C GLU A 296 9.76 2.78 3.71
N LEU A 297 10.79 2.59 4.52
CA LEU A 297 10.62 2.25 5.93
C LEU A 297 10.04 3.42 6.73
N LYS A 298 10.48 4.66 6.46
CA LYS A 298 9.87 5.86 7.04
C LYS A 298 8.39 5.97 6.69
N GLU A 299 8.03 5.74 5.42
CA GLU A 299 6.62 5.76 4.99
C GLU A 299 5.78 4.70 5.70
N ALA A 300 6.26 3.46 5.76
CA ALA A 300 5.53 2.37 6.41
C ALA A 300 5.32 2.65 7.91
N ALA A 301 6.35 3.14 8.59
CA ALA A 301 6.28 3.53 10.00
C ALA A 301 5.32 4.71 10.24
N ALA A 302 5.44 5.78 9.44
CA ALA A 302 4.56 6.94 9.54
C ALA A 302 3.10 6.56 9.27
N THR A 303 2.83 5.71 8.28
CA THR A 303 1.47 5.24 7.96
C THR A 303 0.88 4.42 9.12
N ALA A 304 1.68 3.56 9.75
CA ALA A 304 1.24 2.83 10.95
C ALA A 304 0.90 3.78 12.10
N LEU A 305 1.71 4.82 12.32
CA LEU A 305 1.45 5.85 13.34
C LEU A 305 0.20 6.68 13.02
N VAL A 306 -0.10 6.98 11.73
CA VAL A 306 -1.37 7.62 11.34
C VAL A 306 -2.55 6.79 11.83
N ASN A 307 -2.58 5.50 11.49
CA ASN A 307 -3.70 4.63 11.85
C ASN A 307 -3.82 4.45 13.37
N LEU A 308 -2.71 4.32 14.08
CA LEU A 308 -2.68 4.27 15.54
C LEU A 308 -3.27 5.53 16.19
N THR A 309 -2.84 6.72 15.75
CA THR A 309 -3.29 8.01 16.31
C THR A 309 -4.72 8.35 15.90
N THR A 310 -5.18 7.87 14.75
CA THR A 310 -6.57 8.01 14.30
C THR A 310 -7.50 7.06 15.06
N ALA A 311 -7.03 5.86 15.40
CA ALA A 311 -7.84 4.86 16.11
C ALA A 311 -8.18 5.30 17.54
N HIS A 312 -7.24 5.91 18.26
CA HIS A 312 -7.46 6.35 19.64
C HIS A 312 -6.66 7.63 19.99
N PRO A 313 -7.33 8.68 20.54
CA PRO A 313 -6.66 9.94 20.89
C PRO A 313 -5.50 9.80 21.90
N ALA A 314 -5.56 8.84 22.84
CA ALA A 314 -4.48 8.61 23.80
C ALA A 314 -3.17 8.16 23.14
N ASN A 315 -3.24 7.57 21.94
CA ASN A 315 -2.04 7.19 21.19
C ASN A 315 -1.25 8.41 20.72
N ALA A 316 -1.88 9.58 20.54
CA ALA A 316 -1.18 10.81 20.19
C ALA A 316 -0.22 11.24 21.31
N SER A 317 -0.65 11.17 22.57
CA SER A 317 0.22 11.45 23.74
C SER A 317 1.38 10.45 23.81
N ALA A 318 1.11 9.15 23.62
CA ALA A 318 2.15 8.12 23.63
C ALA A 318 3.17 8.28 22.48
N VAL A 319 2.72 8.74 21.31
CA VAL A 319 3.63 9.06 20.18
C VAL A 319 4.52 10.24 20.53
N ALA A 320 3.97 11.28 21.18
CA ALA A 320 4.76 12.43 21.63
C ALA A 320 5.74 12.06 22.75
N GLU A 321 5.31 11.24 23.73
CA GLU A 321 6.16 10.72 24.81
C GLU A 321 7.32 9.86 24.29
N ALA A 322 7.13 9.21 23.14
CA ALA A 322 8.18 8.47 22.44
C ALA A 322 9.12 9.38 21.60
N GLU A 323 9.06 10.70 21.78
CA GLU A 323 9.90 11.70 21.09
C GLU A 323 9.76 11.70 19.56
N ALA A 324 8.54 11.44 19.04
CA ALA A 324 8.27 11.32 17.61
C ALA A 324 8.24 12.67 16.87
N ILE A 325 8.05 13.80 17.55
CA ILE A 325 7.74 15.09 16.91
C ILE A 325 8.89 15.53 15.99
N GLU A 326 10.13 15.54 16.48
CA GLU A 326 11.30 15.95 15.69
C GLU A 326 11.53 15.00 14.48
N PRO A 327 11.56 13.66 14.65
CA PRO A 327 11.61 12.74 13.51
C PRO A 327 10.50 12.94 12.49
N LEU A 328 9.23 13.16 12.91
CA LEU A 328 8.12 13.41 12.00
C LEU A 328 8.29 14.70 11.20
N ILE A 329 8.77 15.78 11.83
CA ILE A 329 9.08 17.04 11.13
C ILE A 329 10.22 16.81 10.12
N SER A 330 11.24 16.04 10.46
CA SER A 330 12.32 15.66 9.53
C SER A 330 11.79 14.88 8.32
N VAL A 331 10.79 14.02 8.50
CA VAL A 331 10.17 13.24 7.40
C VAL A 331 9.44 14.15 6.41
N LEU A 332 9.00 15.36 6.77
CA LEU A 332 8.38 16.31 5.85
C LEU A 332 9.31 16.73 4.69
N SER A 333 10.63 16.58 4.85
CA SER A 333 11.65 16.88 3.83
C SER A 333 12.01 15.66 2.97
N CYS A 334 11.38 14.49 3.17
CA CYS A 334 11.64 13.30 2.37
C CYS A 334 11.19 13.45 0.93
N LYS A 335 11.82 12.71 0.02
CA LYS A 335 11.43 12.69 -1.39
C LYS A 335 10.18 11.85 -1.67
N ARG A 336 9.81 10.98 -0.73
CA ARG A 336 8.71 10.05 -0.87
C ARG A 336 7.39 10.65 -0.39
N ASP A 337 6.52 10.97 -1.33
CA ASP A 337 5.24 11.66 -1.08
C ASP A 337 4.38 10.98 0.00
N GLY A 338 4.34 9.64 0.02
CA GLY A 338 3.58 8.88 1.02
C GLY A 338 4.12 9.07 2.43
N ALA A 339 5.45 9.17 2.61
CA ALA A 339 6.07 9.45 3.90
C ALA A 339 5.71 10.86 4.39
N VAL A 340 5.83 11.87 3.50
CA VAL A 340 5.48 13.26 3.79
C VAL A 340 4.01 13.41 4.18
N ALA A 341 3.10 12.83 3.40
CA ALA A 341 1.67 12.87 3.66
C ALA A 341 1.30 12.21 5.00
N SER A 342 1.94 11.06 5.30
CA SER A 342 1.72 10.34 6.56
C SER A 342 2.26 11.13 7.76
N ALA A 343 3.47 11.69 7.66
CA ALA A 343 4.04 12.52 8.73
C ALA A 343 3.17 13.74 9.02
N ALA A 344 2.72 14.46 7.99
CA ALA A 344 1.79 15.59 8.14
C ALA A 344 0.48 15.16 8.82
N SER A 345 -0.04 13.96 8.49
CA SER A 345 -1.26 13.42 9.10
C SER A 345 -1.07 13.06 10.58
N VAL A 346 0.06 12.45 10.96
CA VAL A 346 0.37 12.18 12.37
C VAL A 346 0.45 13.49 13.14
N LEU A 347 1.22 14.47 12.65
CA LEU A 347 1.35 15.79 13.27
C LEU A 347 0.00 16.51 13.41
N THR A 348 -0.89 16.35 12.42
CA THR A 348 -2.27 16.84 12.51
C THR A 348 -3.03 16.19 13.67
N ASN A 349 -2.94 14.85 13.80
CA ASN A 349 -3.61 14.13 14.89
C ASN A 349 -3.07 14.54 16.27
N LEU A 350 -1.77 14.76 16.39
CA LEU A 350 -1.14 15.26 17.61
C LEU A 350 -1.60 16.68 17.94
N ALA A 351 -1.68 17.55 16.92
CA ALA A 351 -2.07 18.96 17.06
C ALA A 351 -3.52 19.16 17.57
N MET A 352 -4.35 18.12 17.55
CA MET A 352 -5.69 18.18 18.17
C MET A 352 -5.65 18.38 19.69
N GLN A 353 -4.49 18.13 20.32
CA GLN A 353 -4.24 18.37 21.75
C GLN A 353 -3.37 19.63 21.93
N GLU A 354 -3.87 20.61 22.66
CA GLU A 354 -3.19 21.90 22.85
C GLU A 354 -1.73 21.78 23.37
N PRO A 355 -1.42 20.95 24.37
CA PRO A 355 -0.05 20.82 24.86
C PRO A 355 0.90 20.29 23.76
N LEU A 356 0.42 19.38 22.91
CA LEU A 356 1.23 18.83 21.82
C LEU A 356 1.40 19.83 20.67
N ARG A 357 0.40 20.71 20.40
CA ARG A 357 0.57 21.80 19.43
C ARG A 357 1.72 22.72 19.80
N LEU A 358 1.79 23.13 21.07
CA LEU A 358 2.89 23.98 21.55
C LEU A 358 4.27 23.30 21.40
N THR A 359 4.32 21.99 21.65
CA THR A 359 5.57 21.23 21.43
C THR A 359 5.91 21.14 19.95
N ILE A 360 4.96 20.86 19.06
CA ILE A 360 5.16 20.81 17.60
C ILE A 360 5.64 22.19 17.12
N GLN A 361 5.02 23.27 17.59
CA GLN A 361 5.40 24.64 17.26
C GLN A 361 6.85 24.95 17.62
N SER A 362 7.31 24.56 18.81
CA SER A 362 8.69 24.79 19.27
C SER A 362 9.77 24.09 18.41
N HIS A 363 9.37 23.12 17.58
CA HIS A 363 10.27 22.41 16.65
C HIS A 363 10.24 22.99 15.21
N GLY A 364 9.66 24.17 15.00
CA GLY A 364 9.68 24.86 13.68
C GLY A 364 8.82 24.20 12.60
N PHE A 365 7.72 23.60 13.01
CA PHE A 365 6.81 22.86 12.09
C PHE A 365 6.28 23.74 10.95
N MET A 366 5.87 24.97 11.23
CA MET A 366 5.28 25.86 10.22
C MET A 366 6.27 26.27 9.14
N THR A 367 7.55 26.27 9.44
CA THR A 367 8.60 26.45 8.42
C THR A 367 8.78 25.17 7.60
N ALA A 368 8.78 24.01 8.23
CA ALA A 368 8.99 22.72 7.56
C ALA A 368 7.82 22.33 6.63
N ILE A 369 6.59 22.81 6.88
CA ILE A 369 5.41 22.46 6.09
C ILE A 369 5.32 23.26 4.76
N VAL A 370 6.14 24.29 4.57
CA VAL A 370 6.10 25.14 3.35
C VAL A 370 6.42 24.34 2.09
N ASP A 371 7.43 23.48 2.11
CA ASP A 371 7.77 22.61 0.97
C ASP A 371 6.64 21.62 0.63
N PRO A 372 6.04 20.87 1.61
CA PRO A 372 4.84 20.08 1.38
C PRO A 372 3.65 20.83 0.76
N LEU A 373 3.41 22.09 1.15
CA LEU A 373 2.37 22.93 0.52
C LEU A 373 2.66 23.20 -0.98
N ASN A 374 3.94 23.27 -1.37
CA ASN A 374 4.39 23.46 -2.76
C ASN A 374 4.49 22.14 -3.56
N SER A 375 4.21 20.99 -2.95
CA SER A 375 4.28 19.69 -3.64
C SER A 375 3.39 19.66 -4.88
N THR A 376 3.76 18.87 -5.88
CA THR A 376 2.92 18.56 -7.04
C THR A 376 1.90 17.44 -6.76
N ASN A 377 2.06 16.72 -5.66
CA ASN A 377 1.19 15.63 -5.25
C ASN A 377 -0.01 16.17 -4.45
N SER A 378 -1.23 15.91 -4.95
CA SER A 378 -2.46 16.40 -4.31
C SER A 378 -2.70 15.82 -2.91
N THR A 379 -2.24 14.60 -2.64
CA THR A 379 -2.36 14.01 -1.29
C THR A 379 -1.46 14.75 -0.31
N VAL A 380 -0.21 15.04 -0.68
CA VAL A 380 0.71 15.82 0.15
C VAL A 380 0.13 17.22 0.40
N GLN A 381 -0.32 17.91 -0.66
CA GLN A 381 -0.95 19.24 -0.55
C GLN A 381 -2.15 19.22 0.41
N SER A 382 -3.03 18.22 0.28
CA SER A 382 -4.21 18.07 1.13
C SER A 382 -3.84 17.89 2.60
N ARG A 383 -2.88 17.01 2.89
CA ARG A 383 -2.43 16.74 4.27
C ARG A 383 -1.65 17.92 4.86
N ALA A 384 -0.83 18.58 4.06
CA ALA A 384 -0.11 19.79 4.48
C ALA A 384 -1.08 20.93 4.83
N ALA A 385 -2.07 21.21 3.98
CA ALA A 385 -3.07 22.23 4.26
C ALA A 385 -3.89 21.91 5.51
N LEU A 386 -4.25 20.63 5.71
CA LEU A 386 -4.95 20.17 6.91
C LEU A 386 -4.12 20.37 8.18
N ALA A 387 -2.81 20.07 8.11
CA ALA A 387 -1.88 20.26 9.22
C ALA A 387 -1.73 21.75 9.57
N VAL A 388 -1.65 22.61 8.56
CA VAL A 388 -1.66 24.08 8.78
C VAL A 388 -2.96 24.54 9.45
N ALA A 389 -4.13 24.00 9.04
CA ALA A 389 -5.39 24.33 9.68
C ALA A 389 -5.41 23.92 11.17
N ALA A 390 -4.88 22.75 11.51
CA ALA A 390 -4.80 22.28 12.89
C ALA A 390 -3.85 23.12 13.76
N MET A 391 -2.72 23.54 13.22
CA MET A 391 -1.72 24.35 13.93
C MET A 391 -2.05 25.84 13.95
N GLY A 392 -2.75 26.36 12.93
CA GLY A 392 -3.08 27.77 12.76
C GLY A 392 -4.00 28.38 13.83
N CYS A 393 -4.53 27.56 14.76
CA CYS A 393 -5.26 28.04 15.92
C CYS A 393 -4.39 28.93 16.82
N ASP A 394 -3.07 28.70 16.86
CA ASP A 394 -2.13 29.43 17.70
C ASP A 394 -1.52 30.64 16.96
N ALA A 395 -1.42 31.78 17.64
CA ALA A 395 -0.94 33.02 17.03
C ALA A 395 0.53 32.94 16.58
N GLU A 396 1.37 32.27 17.37
CA GLU A 396 2.77 32.06 17.04
C GLU A 396 2.93 31.21 15.76
N ALA A 397 2.12 30.17 15.60
CA ALA A 397 2.11 29.33 14.42
C ALA A 397 1.74 30.14 13.15
N ARG A 398 0.71 30.99 13.21
CA ARG A 398 0.35 31.87 12.11
C ARG A 398 1.47 32.84 11.74
N THR A 399 2.14 33.42 12.75
CA THR A 399 3.26 34.32 12.56
C THR A 399 4.45 33.61 11.92
N GLU A 400 4.78 32.40 12.34
CA GLU A 400 5.85 31.60 11.75
C GLU A 400 5.53 31.25 10.29
N LEU A 401 4.30 30.80 9.98
CA LEU A 401 3.87 30.50 8.62
C LEU A 401 4.00 31.69 7.69
N ARG A 402 3.58 32.88 8.16
CA ARG A 402 3.72 34.13 7.41
C ARG A 402 5.19 34.46 7.15
N ASN A 403 6.03 34.40 8.18
CA ASN A 403 7.44 34.75 8.08
C ASN A 403 8.24 33.77 7.23
N SER A 404 7.86 32.51 7.17
CA SER A 404 8.48 31.48 6.32
C SER A 404 7.95 31.45 4.88
N GLY A 405 7.04 32.36 4.52
CA GLY A 405 6.48 32.44 3.17
C GLY A 405 5.43 31.38 2.84
N GLY A 406 4.89 30.69 3.84
CA GLY A 406 3.91 29.61 3.66
C GLY A 406 2.52 30.08 3.26
N LEU A 407 2.20 31.37 3.36
CA LEU A 407 0.90 31.89 2.94
C LEU A 407 0.71 31.86 1.42
N GLU A 408 1.75 32.14 0.64
CA GLU A 408 1.68 32.14 -0.82
C GLU A 408 1.30 30.75 -1.38
N PRO A 409 2.00 29.65 -1.06
CA PRO A 409 1.59 28.32 -1.49
C PRO A 409 0.21 27.93 -0.96
N LEU A 410 -0.16 28.31 0.26
CA LEU A 410 -1.48 28.03 0.81
C LEU A 410 -2.60 28.68 0.00
N VAL A 411 -2.46 29.97 -0.35
CA VAL A 411 -3.43 30.69 -1.20
C VAL A 411 -3.49 30.09 -2.60
N LYS A 412 -2.35 29.67 -3.19
CA LYS A 412 -2.33 28.97 -4.48
C LYS A 412 -3.15 27.68 -4.48
N LEU A 413 -3.20 26.96 -3.36
CA LEU A 413 -3.99 25.73 -3.23
C LEU A 413 -5.50 25.96 -3.37
N LEU A 414 -6.01 27.17 -3.16
CA LEU A 414 -7.41 27.51 -3.41
C LEU A 414 -7.82 27.33 -4.88
N HIS A 415 -6.88 27.43 -5.82
CA HIS A 415 -7.10 27.16 -7.25
C HIS A 415 -7.12 25.66 -7.60
N SER A 416 -6.82 24.77 -6.65
CA SER A 416 -6.71 23.34 -6.93
C SER A 416 -8.00 22.78 -7.54
N LYS A 417 -7.83 21.91 -8.54
CA LYS A 417 -8.93 21.13 -9.14
C LYS A 417 -9.36 19.97 -8.23
N ASN A 418 -8.50 19.57 -7.28
CA ASN A 418 -8.82 18.56 -6.30
C ASN A 418 -9.67 19.16 -5.17
N ASP A 419 -10.87 18.63 -4.96
CA ASP A 419 -11.85 19.17 -4.00
C ASP A 419 -11.37 19.05 -2.55
N GLU A 420 -10.63 18.00 -2.21
CA GLU A 420 -10.08 17.81 -0.86
C GLU A 420 -8.98 18.85 -0.57
N VAL A 421 -8.07 19.06 -1.52
CA VAL A 421 -7.03 20.10 -1.40
C VAL A 421 -7.67 21.47 -1.23
N ARG A 422 -8.61 21.82 -2.09
CA ARG A 422 -9.29 23.11 -2.04
C ARG A 422 -10.03 23.32 -0.72
N ARG A 423 -10.78 22.31 -0.26
CA ARG A 423 -11.50 22.37 1.01
C ARG A 423 -10.56 22.58 2.20
N ASN A 424 -9.46 21.81 2.26
CA ASN A 424 -8.49 21.92 3.35
C ASN A 424 -7.72 23.25 3.30
N ALA A 425 -7.43 23.77 2.10
CA ALA A 425 -6.86 25.11 1.92
C ALA A 425 -7.83 26.21 2.41
N CYS A 426 -9.13 26.12 2.08
CA CYS A 426 -10.12 27.05 2.60
C CYS A 426 -10.19 27.00 4.13
N TRP A 427 -10.13 25.83 4.72
CA TRP A 427 -10.11 25.69 6.19
C TRP A 427 -8.85 26.32 6.78
N ALA A 428 -7.68 26.03 6.24
CA ALA A 428 -6.42 26.63 6.70
C ALA A 428 -6.43 28.16 6.58
N VAL A 429 -6.92 28.70 5.46
CA VAL A 429 -7.08 30.15 5.25
C VAL A 429 -8.04 30.74 6.30
N MET A 430 -9.19 30.12 6.55
CA MET A 430 -10.15 30.56 7.55
C MET A 430 -9.52 30.66 8.94
N VAL A 431 -8.77 29.64 9.34
CA VAL A 431 -8.12 29.62 10.66
C VAL A 431 -7.00 30.64 10.76
N CYS A 432 -6.14 30.69 9.73
CA CYS A 432 -4.99 31.59 9.71
C CYS A 432 -5.38 33.08 9.57
N ALA A 433 -6.53 33.39 8.97
CA ALA A 433 -7.06 34.75 8.87
C ALA A 433 -7.59 35.30 10.21
N SER A 434 -7.35 34.64 11.33
CA SER A 434 -7.80 35.11 12.65
C SER A 434 -6.99 36.28 13.20
N ASP A 435 -5.88 36.66 12.59
CA ASP A 435 -5.14 37.87 12.92
C ASP A 435 -5.05 38.82 11.71
N GLU A 436 -5.00 40.13 11.98
CA GLU A 436 -5.02 41.19 10.99
C GLU A 436 -3.85 41.13 10.01
N LEU A 437 -2.62 40.86 10.49
CA LEU A 437 -1.43 40.83 9.65
C LEU A 437 -1.47 39.68 8.64
N THR A 438 -1.92 38.52 9.11
CA THR A 438 -2.03 37.34 8.23
C THR A 438 -3.18 37.49 7.23
N ALA A 439 -4.32 38.04 7.66
CA ALA A 439 -5.45 38.35 6.77
C ALA A 439 -5.08 39.38 5.70
N ALA A 440 -4.35 40.43 6.08
CA ALA A 440 -3.86 41.47 5.15
C ALA A 440 -2.92 40.86 4.10
N GLU A 441 -1.98 40.03 4.50
CA GLU A 441 -1.07 39.37 3.56
C GLU A 441 -1.81 38.39 2.63
N MET A 442 -2.79 37.62 3.12
CA MET A 442 -3.64 36.76 2.30
C MET A 442 -4.44 37.58 1.29
N THR A 443 -4.95 38.76 1.69
CA THR A 443 -5.63 39.70 0.79
C THR A 443 -4.68 40.18 -0.32
N ARG A 444 -3.45 40.54 0.05
CA ARG A 444 -2.41 40.96 -0.92
C ARG A 444 -2.08 39.86 -1.93
N LEU A 445 -2.14 38.60 -1.50
CA LEU A 445 -1.92 37.40 -2.32
C LEU A 445 -3.14 37.03 -3.18
N GLY A 446 -4.26 37.77 -3.10
CA GLY A 446 -5.44 37.56 -3.94
C GLY A 446 -6.45 36.58 -3.39
N ALA A 447 -6.35 36.19 -2.10
CA ALA A 447 -7.22 35.17 -1.50
C ALA A 447 -8.71 35.59 -1.56
N LEU A 448 -9.04 36.87 -1.44
CA LEU A 448 -10.42 37.36 -1.51
C LEU A 448 -11.07 37.04 -2.85
N ASP A 449 -10.42 37.43 -3.98
CA ASP A 449 -10.97 37.22 -5.30
C ASP A 449 -11.17 35.72 -5.62
N ILE A 450 -10.21 34.91 -5.18
CA ILE A 450 -10.27 33.45 -5.36
C ILE A 450 -11.43 32.84 -4.57
N LEU A 451 -11.63 33.26 -3.31
CA LEU A 451 -12.72 32.78 -2.46
C LEU A 451 -14.08 33.21 -2.96
N ASP A 452 -14.21 34.45 -3.47
CA ASP A 452 -15.42 34.91 -4.14
C ASP A 452 -15.75 34.04 -5.36
N GLU A 453 -14.76 33.79 -6.23
CA GLU A 453 -14.94 32.89 -7.39
C GLU A 453 -15.38 31.48 -6.96
N ILE A 454 -14.78 30.93 -5.90
CA ILE A 454 -15.17 29.64 -5.35
C ILE A 454 -16.62 29.66 -4.88
N ASN A 455 -17.03 30.67 -4.14
CA ASN A 455 -18.38 30.78 -3.55
C ASN A 455 -19.47 31.03 -4.60
N LEU A 456 -19.16 31.69 -5.71
CA LEU A 456 -20.06 31.87 -6.85
C LEU A 456 -20.20 30.59 -7.70
N SER A 457 -19.26 29.64 -7.59
CA SER A 457 -19.27 28.39 -8.35
C SER A 457 -19.99 27.28 -7.61
N ILE A 458 -21.10 26.78 -8.13
CA ILE A 458 -21.89 25.67 -7.55
C ILE A 458 -21.02 24.41 -7.31
N GLY A 459 -20.05 24.13 -8.18
CA GLY A 459 -19.21 22.93 -8.12
C GLY A 459 -17.94 23.06 -7.28
N ARG A 460 -17.56 24.29 -6.88
CA ARG A 460 -16.30 24.56 -6.14
C ARG A 460 -16.52 24.99 -4.70
N LYS A 461 -17.70 25.52 -4.39
CA LYS A 461 -18.10 25.95 -3.05
C LYS A 461 -18.01 24.79 -2.05
N ASN A 462 -17.54 25.07 -0.84
CA ASN A 462 -17.42 24.11 0.24
C ASN A 462 -17.71 24.75 1.59
N ASN A 463 -17.82 23.94 2.64
CA ASN A 463 -18.22 24.38 3.98
C ASN A 463 -17.32 25.47 4.59
N PHE A 464 -16.08 25.59 4.14
CA PHE A 464 -15.10 26.54 4.70
C PHE A 464 -14.88 27.78 3.81
N SER A 465 -15.30 27.77 2.54
CA SER A 465 -15.01 28.85 1.61
C SER A 465 -15.74 30.15 1.95
N GLU A 466 -17.00 30.08 2.42
CA GLU A 466 -17.74 31.25 2.89
C GLU A 466 -17.13 31.81 4.18
N ALA A 467 -16.86 30.92 5.16
CA ALA A 467 -16.28 31.33 6.43
C ALA A 467 -14.87 31.91 6.26
N ALA A 468 -14.05 31.39 5.32
CA ALA A 468 -12.74 31.94 5.01
C ALA A 468 -12.84 33.35 4.42
N LEU A 469 -13.78 33.56 3.49
CA LEU A 469 -14.04 34.89 2.91
C LEU A 469 -14.48 35.88 4.00
N GLU A 470 -15.44 35.50 4.84
CA GLU A 470 -15.93 36.34 5.93
C GLU A 470 -14.80 36.73 6.89
N LYS A 471 -13.95 35.77 7.28
CA LYS A 471 -12.81 36.01 8.19
C LYS A 471 -11.81 37.01 7.63
N ILE A 472 -11.48 36.93 6.34
CA ILE A 472 -10.58 37.91 5.70
C ILE A 472 -11.26 39.29 5.61
N LEU A 473 -12.55 39.34 5.29
CA LEU A 473 -13.33 40.58 5.21
C LEU A 473 -13.48 41.25 6.55
N ASP A 474 -13.56 40.53 7.67
CA ASP A 474 -13.61 41.11 9.02
C ASP A 474 -12.40 42.02 9.31
N HIS A 475 -11.24 41.71 8.70
CA HIS A 475 -10.04 42.54 8.80
C HIS A 475 -9.89 43.55 7.62
N ASN A 476 -10.84 43.57 6.67
CA ASN A 476 -10.86 44.49 5.54
C ASN A 476 -12.24 45.18 5.44
N LEU A 477 -12.55 46.03 6.40
CA LEU A 477 -13.85 46.68 6.53
C LEU A 477 -14.29 47.45 5.26
N PRO A 478 -13.43 48.23 4.56
CA PRO A 478 -13.87 48.92 3.35
C PRO A 478 -14.39 47.97 2.27
N GLN A 479 -13.71 46.85 2.07
CA GLN A 479 -14.12 45.86 1.06
C GLN A 479 -15.33 45.06 1.51
N LYS A 480 -15.47 44.78 2.81
CA LYS A 480 -16.66 44.17 3.41
C LYS A 480 -17.90 45.03 3.15
N TYR A 481 -17.82 46.30 3.45
CA TYR A 481 -18.95 47.22 3.22
C TYR A 481 -19.28 47.43 1.73
N SER A 482 -18.27 47.41 0.85
CA SER A 482 -18.48 47.44 -0.59
C SER A 482 -19.25 46.23 -1.12
N GLN A 483 -18.90 45.02 -0.66
CA GLN A 483 -19.63 43.77 -1.03
C GLN A 483 -21.07 43.77 -0.48
N MET A 484 -21.28 44.30 0.69
CA MET A 484 -22.63 44.42 1.28
C MET A 484 -23.47 45.53 0.62
N GLY A 485 -22.92 46.24 -0.38
CA GLY A 485 -23.62 47.32 -1.09
C GLY A 485 -23.76 48.61 -0.29
N PHE A 486 -23.12 48.73 0.88
CA PHE A 486 -23.18 49.94 1.70
C PHE A 486 -22.16 51.03 1.29
N LEU A 487 -21.11 50.63 0.56
CA LEU A 487 -20.12 51.54 -0.01
C LEU A 487 -20.32 51.57 -1.53
N ALA A 488 -21.17 52.44 -2.02
CA ALA A 488 -21.09 52.81 -3.42
C ALA A 488 -19.75 53.49 -3.64
N SER A 489 -18.94 52.93 -4.56
CA SER A 489 -17.61 53.39 -4.88
C SER A 489 -17.51 54.91 -4.89
N THR A 490 -16.58 55.46 -4.13
CA THR A 490 -16.02 56.80 -4.17
C THR A 490 -16.81 57.99 -3.60
N ASN A 491 -18.15 57.94 -3.49
CA ASN A 491 -18.90 59.18 -3.11
C ASN A 491 -19.00 59.39 -1.58
N ILE A 492 -18.97 58.35 -0.74
CA ILE A 492 -19.12 58.50 0.72
C ILE A 492 -17.84 59.06 1.38
N ILE A 493 -16.68 58.80 0.80
CA ILE A 493 -15.40 59.30 1.34
C ILE A 493 -15.15 60.76 0.90
N LEU A 494 -15.66 61.17 -0.26
CA LEU A 494 -15.50 62.53 -0.77
C LEU A 494 -16.40 63.57 -0.08
N ASP A 495 -17.57 63.15 0.41
CA ASP A 495 -18.53 64.08 1.02
C ASP A 495 -18.45 64.14 2.56
N GLY A 496 -17.60 63.37 3.20
CA GLY A 496 -17.40 63.42 4.67
C GLY A 496 -18.65 63.04 5.49
N PHE A 497 -19.66 62.44 4.86
CA PHE A 497 -20.89 62.01 5.52
C PHE A 497 -20.79 60.54 5.95
N TYR A 498 -20.49 60.38 7.21
CA TYR A 498 -20.80 59.12 7.91
C TYR A 498 -22.20 59.25 8.45
N ASP A 499 -23.20 58.65 7.81
CA ASP A 499 -24.55 58.54 8.40
C ASP A 499 -24.54 57.37 9.36
N TYR A 500 -24.26 57.68 10.62
CA TYR A 500 -24.31 56.75 11.75
C TYR A 500 -25.69 56.10 11.95
N GLY A 501 -26.75 56.69 11.35
CA GLY A 501 -28.14 56.24 11.52
C GLY A 501 -28.43 54.99 10.67
N GLN A 502 -27.75 54.78 9.55
CA GLN A 502 -28.02 53.63 8.70
C GLN A 502 -27.23 52.36 9.11
N VAL A 503 -26.11 52.52 9.81
CA VAL A 503 -25.29 51.37 10.27
C VAL A 503 -25.94 50.69 11.50
N ASN A 504 -26.82 51.40 12.23
CA ASN A 504 -27.49 50.87 13.43
C ASN A 504 -28.84 50.22 13.14
N LEU A 505 -29.27 50.09 11.88
CA LEU A 505 -30.54 49.46 11.48
C LEU A 505 -30.40 48.07 10.86
N LEU A 506 -29.23 47.50 10.92
CA LEU A 506 -28.93 46.09 10.57
C LEU A 506 -28.34 45.38 11.81
#